data_4041fe39db06574d160dd92d355d26ac
#
_entry.id   4041fe39db06574d160dd92d355d26ac
#
_cell.length_a   1.000
_cell.length_b   1.000
_cell.length_c   1.000
_cell.angle_alpha   90.00
_cell.angle_beta   90.00
_cell.angle_gamma   90.00
#
_symmetry.space_group_name_H-M   'P 1'
#
loop_
_entity.id
_entity.type
_entity.pdbx_description
1 polymer ?
#
loop_
_entity_poly.entity_id
_entity_poly.type
_entity_poly.pdbx_seq_one_letter_code
_entity_poly.pdbx_strand_id
1 'polypeptide(L)'
;MSVEKNVQTVKEFLAALGRRDPQGLLALVAEDIEWIVPGENWPLAGTHRGHAGLENLLQKANETVETSYPEPPELIAQGDRVLVVGFATGRIKATNKAFEDHWVFDITVRNGKLTNIREYIDTQALARASETAVSSTLNAGTSTEGSFYGKA
;
A
#
# COMPACT_ATOMS: atom_id res chain seq x y z
N MET A 1 -3.20 24.17 10.61
CA MET A 1 -1.88 23.53 10.72
C MET A 1 -1.02 23.98 9.56
N SER A 2 0.25 24.07 9.75
CA SER A 2 1.15 24.47 8.67
C SER A 2 1.46 23.27 7.78
N VAL A 3 1.85 23.56 6.54
CA VAL A 3 2.28 22.51 5.60
C VAL A 3 3.48 21.75 6.18
N GLU A 4 4.42 22.46 6.81
CA GLU A 4 5.60 21.83 7.40
C GLU A 4 5.22 20.85 8.51
N LYS A 5 4.25 21.20 9.34
CA LYS A 5 3.78 20.29 10.39
C LYS A 5 3.09 19.08 9.81
N ASN A 6 2.32 19.26 8.73
CA ASN A 6 1.66 18.14 8.06
C ASN A 6 2.69 17.19 7.47
N VAL A 7 3.74 17.72 6.84
CA VAL A 7 4.83 16.90 6.30
C VAL A 7 5.50 16.12 7.43
N GLN A 8 5.75 16.79 8.56
CA GLN A 8 6.39 16.13 9.70
C GLN A 8 5.53 14.98 10.23
N THR A 9 4.22 15.20 10.34
CA THR A 9 3.30 14.14 10.78
C THR A 9 3.37 12.94 9.85
N VAL A 10 3.40 13.17 8.54
CA VAL A 10 3.49 12.08 7.57
C VAL A 10 4.85 11.37 7.68
N LYS A 11 5.92 12.11 7.89
CA LYS A 11 7.25 11.49 8.10
C LYS A 11 7.25 10.58 9.31
N GLU A 12 6.61 11.00 10.40
CA GLU A 12 6.49 10.18 11.61
C GLU A 12 5.66 8.93 11.32
N PHE A 13 4.60 9.08 10.55
CA PHE A 13 3.76 7.96 10.14
C PHE A 13 4.57 6.94 9.33
N LEU A 14 5.34 7.40 8.34
CA LEU A 14 6.17 6.52 7.52
C LEU A 14 7.23 5.81 8.37
N ALA A 15 7.81 6.52 9.34
CA ALA A 15 8.79 5.91 10.23
C ALA A 15 8.15 4.81 11.09
N ALA A 16 6.93 5.05 11.59
CA ALA A 16 6.22 4.04 12.37
C ALA A 16 5.84 2.83 11.51
N LEU A 17 5.46 3.06 10.26
CA LEU A 17 5.25 1.95 9.32
C LEU A 17 6.50 1.11 9.15
N GLY A 18 7.63 1.76 8.96
CA GLY A 18 8.91 1.07 8.76
C GLY A 18 9.33 0.27 9.98
N ARG A 19 9.00 0.76 11.19
CA ARG A 19 9.30 0.03 12.44
C ARG A 19 8.29 -1.05 12.75
N ARG A 20 7.18 -1.10 12.01
CA ARG A 20 6.06 -2.00 12.31
C ARG A 20 5.54 -1.74 13.73
N ASP A 21 5.24 -0.49 14.00
CA ASP A 21 4.83 -0.01 15.33
C ASP A 21 3.34 0.36 15.29
N PRO A 22 2.43 -0.59 15.59
CA PRO A 22 0.99 -0.29 15.49
C PRO A 22 0.55 0.83 16.42
N GLN A 23 1.07 0.89 17.63
CA GLN A 23 0.68 1.93 18.58
C GLN A 23 1.13 3.31 18.10
N GLY A 24 2.34 3.39 17.55
CA GLY A 24 2.84 4.64 16.98
C GLY A 24 1.99 5.10 15.80
N LEU A 25 1.55 4.15 14.97
CA LEU A 25 0.67 4.47 13.85
C LEU A 25 -0.69 4.98 14.31
N LEU A 26 -1.30 4.28 15.27
CA LEU A 26 -2.62 4.67 15.77
C LEU A 26 -2.60 6.05 16.40
N ALA A 27 -1.50 6.43 17.03
CA ALA A 27 -1.38 7.75 17.64
C ALA A 27 -1.39 8.88 16.61
N LEU A 28 -1.08 8.58 15.35
CA LEU A 28 -0.96 9.58 14.29
C LEU A 28 -2.18 9.68 13.39
N VAL A 29 -3.15 8.76 13.52
CA VAL A 29 -4.32 8.73 12.64
C VAL A 29 -5.58 9.07 13.40
N ALA A 30 -6.54 9.66 12.69
CA ALA A 30 -7.85 9.96 13.26
C ALA A 30 -8.59 8.67 13.60
N GLU A 31 -9.51 8.74 14.55
CA GLU A 31 -10.28 7.56 14.95
C GLU A 31 -11.14 7.04 13.79
N ASP A 32 -11.55 7.92 12.89
CA ASP A 32 -12.36 7.56 11.72
C ASP A 32 -11.55 7.56 10.43
N ILE A 33 -10.26 7.29 10.52
CA ILE A 33 -9.38 7.19 9.36
C ILE A 33 -9.98 6.30 8.28
N GLU A 34 -9.75 6.67 7.02
CA GLU A 34 -10.14 5.83 5.89
C GLU A 34 -8.91 5.61 5.04
N TRP A 35 -8.55 4.34 4.84
CA TRP A 35 -7.40 3.96 4.05
C TRP A 35 -7.89 3.09 2.90
N ILE A 36 -7.69 3.57 1.67
CA ILE A 36 -8.18 2.91 0.48
C ILE A 36 -7.01 2.28 -0.27
N VAL A 37 -7.06 0.96 -0.41
CA VAL A 37 -6.10 0.19 -1.18
C VAL A 37 -6.79 -0.23 -2.46
N PRO A 38 -6.31 0.20 -3.63
CA PRO A 38 -6.99 -0.08 -4.90
C PRO A 38 -6.73 -1.51 -5.37
N GLY A 39 -7.48 -1.88 -6.42
CA GLY A 39 -7.24 -3.12 -7.15
C GLY A 39 -8.27 -4.18 -6.89
N GLU A 40 -8.09 -5.28 -7.63
CA GLU A 40 -8.88 -6.49 -7.53
C GLU A 40 -7.94 -7.67 -7.54
N ASN A 41 -8.39 -8.79 -7.02
CA ASN A 41 -7.61 -10.04 -7.04
C ASN A 41 -6.29 -9.92 -6.30
N TRP A 42 -6.28 -9.10 -5.27
CA TRP A 42 -5.12 -8.91 -4.44
C TRP A 42 -5.59 -8.68 -3.00
N PRO A 43 -4.95 -9.39 -2.02
CA PRO A 43 -5.55 -9.55 -0.70
C PRO A 43 -5.79 -8.28 0.08
N LEU A 44 -5.03 -7.23 -0.15
CA LEU A 44 -5.14 -6.02 0.65
C LEU A 44 -6.12 -5.00 0.07
N ALA A 45 -6.65 -5.24 -1.14
CA ALA A 45 -7.56 -4.31 -1.80
C ALA A 45 -8.80 -4.05 -0.95
N GLY A 46 -9.30 -2.82 -0.98
CA GLY A 46 -10.53 -2.44 -0.29
C GLY A 46 -10.37 -1.19 0.54
N THR A 47 -11.46 -0.80 1.19
CA THR A 47 -11.48 0.37 2.07
C THR A 47 -11.42 -0.11 3.51
N HIS A 48 -10.41 0.36 4.23
CA HIS A 48 -10.17 -0.01 5.62
C HIS A 48 -10.48 1.20 6.50
N ARG A 49 -11.38 1.04 7.46
CA ARG A 49 -11.91 2.18 8.22
C ARG A 49 -11.61 2.05 9.71
N GLY A 50 -11.26 3.19 10.30
CA GLY A 50 -11.05 3.34 11.73
C GLY A 50 -9.79 2.65 12.20
N HIS A 51 -9.54 2.74 13.50
CA HIS A 51 -8.37 2.12 14.09
C HIS A 51 -8.42 0.60 13.93
N ALA A 52 -9.59 0.00 14.06
CA ALA A 52 -9.74 -1.45 13.88
C ALA A 52 -9.42 -1.87 12.45
N GLY A 53 -9.89 -1.08 11.47
CA GLY A 53 -9.57 -1.36 10.06
C GLY A 53 -8.10 -1.21 9.76
N LEU A 54 -7.45 -0.21 10.34
CA LEU A 54 -6.03 -0.01 10.18
C LEU A 54 -5.22 -1.17 10.77
N GLU A 55 -5.56 -1.59 11.99
CA GLU A 55 -4.88 -2.72 12.63
C GLU A 55 -5.03 -3.99 11.79
N ASN A 56 -6.24 -4.22 11.28
CA ASN A 56 -6.50 -5.39 10.44
C ASN A 56 -5.70 -5.34 9.14
N LEU A 57 -5.63 -4.17 8.51
CA LEU A 57 -4.84 -3.98 7.29
C LEU A 57 -3.37 -4.25 7.53
N LEU A 58 -2.82 -3.73 8.63
CA LEU A 58 -1.40 -3.91 8.95
C LEU A 58 -1.08 -5.37 9.22
N GLN A 59 -1.95 -6.06 9.94
CA GLN A 59 -1.75 -7.48 10.21
C GLN A 59 -1.80 -8.28 8.92
N LYS A 60 -2.80 -8.01 8.08
CA LYS A 60 -2.94 -8.72 6.81
C LYS A 60 -1.75 -8.44 5.89
N ALA A 61 -1.27 -7.19 5.86
CA ALA A 61 -0.11 -6.84 5.05
C ALA A 61 1.12 -7.61 5.51
N ASN A 62 1.32 -7.70 6.82
CA ASN A 62 2.45 -8.43 7.38
C ASN A 62 2.40 -9.91 7.03
N GLU A 63 1.21 -10.49 6.93
CA GLU A 63 1.03 -11.89 6.56
C GLU A 63 1.13 -12.15 5.07
N THR A 64 0.90 -11.11 4.25
CA THR A 64 0.74 -11.27 2.81
C THR A 64 2.00 -10.94 2.03
N VAL A 65 2.72 -9.89 2.42
CA VAL A 65 3.84 -9.38 1.62
C VAL A 65 5.10 -9.16 2.46
N GLU A 66 6.22 -9.30 1.78
CA GLU A 66 7.51 -8.77 2.24
C GLU A 66 7.88 -7.65 1.29
N THR A 67 8.18 -6.49 1.84
CA THR A 67 8.42 -5.31 1.02
C THR A 67 9.73 -4.65 1.43
N SER A 68 10.47 -4.17 0.45
CA SER A 68 11.69 -3.39 0.65
C SER A 68 11.57 -2.07 -0.08
N TYR A 69 12.13 -1.04 0.51
CA TYR A 69 12.09 0.31 -0.06
C TYR A 69 13.55 0.72 -0.33
N PRO A 70 14.04 0.51 -1.56
CA PRO A 70 15.47 0.75 -1.84
C PRO A 70 15.85 2.23 -1.82
N GLU A 71 14.87 3.13 -1.90
CA GLU A 71 15.11 4.57 -1.92
C GLU A 71 14.15 5.26 -0.98
N PRO A 72 14.56 6.37 -0.33
CA PRO A 72 13.61 7.15 0.44
C PRO A 72 12.57 7.78 -0.49
N PRO A 73 11.30 7.88 -0.04
CA PRO A 73 10.26 8.47 -0.88
C PRO A 73 10.39 9.98 -0.94
N GLU A 74 9.80 10.56 -1.98
CA GLU A 74 9.68 12.00 -2.13
C GLU A 74 8.33 12.43 -1.56
N LEU A 75 8.31 13.54 -0.80
CA LEU A 75 7.09 14.10 -0.26
C LEU A 75 6.79 15.41 -0.95
N ILE A 76 5.54 15.58 -1.41
CA ILE A 76 5.05 16.77 -2.07
C ILE A 76 3.79 17.21 -1.34
N ALA A 77 3.77 18.44 -0.82
CA ALA A 77 2.69 18.87 0.06
C ALA A 77 2.08 20.19 -0.41
N GLN A 78 0.77 20.27 -0.25
CA GLN A 78 0.01 21.49 -0.52
C GLN A 78 -1.22 21.50 0.37
N GLY A 79 -1.39 22.55 1.16
CA GLY A 79 -2.51 22.64 2.08
C GLY A 79 -2.50 21.51 3.08
N ASP A 80 -3.61 20.79 3.18
CA ASP A 80 -3.73 19.66 4.09
C ASP A 80 -3.41 18.32 3.43
N ARG A 81 -2.90 18.33 2.19
CA ARG A 81 -2.54 17.10 1.45
C ARG A 81 -1.04 16.93 1.36
N VAL A 82 -0.62 15.69 1.57
CA VAL A 82 0.77 15.29 1.39
C VAL A 82 0.79 14.06 0.49
N LEU A 83 1.47 14.16 -0.63
CA LEU A 83 1.70 13.02 -1.52
C LEU A 83 3.06 12.43 -1.17
N VAL A 84 3.10 11.11 -1.04
CA VAL A 84 4.34 10.37 -0.82
C VAL A 84 4.55 9.51 -2.06
N VAL A 85 5.65 9.75 -2.77
CA VAL A 85 5.93 9.09 -4.05
C VAL A 85 7.14 8.18 -3.84
N GLY A 86 6.99 6.90 -4.15
CA GLY A 86 8.07 5.97 -3.88
C GLY A 86 8.09 4.76 -4.80
N PHE A 87 9.06 3.90 -4.52
CA PHE A 87 9.25 2.67 -5.25
C PHE A 87 9.55 1.57 -4.25
N ALA A 88 8.96 0.40 -4.47
CA ALA A 88 9.15 -0.75 -3.61
C ALA A 88 9.41 -1.99 -4.44
N THR A 89 10.14 -2.92 -3.87
CA THR A 89 10.24 -4.28 -4.38
C THR A 89 9.73 -5.19 -3.31
N GLY A 90 9.19 -6.33 -3.70
CA GLY A 90 8.66 -7.22 -2.70
C GLY A 90 8.33 -8.59 -3.24
N ARG A 91 7.70 -9.37 -2.39
CA ARG A 91 7.33 -10.73 -2.68
C ARG A 91 6.02 -11.04 -1.98
N ILE A 92 5.12 -11.72 -2.68
CA ILE A 92 3.89 -12.23 -2.09
C ILE A 92 4.24 -13.54 -1.39
N LYS A 93 4.00 -13.63 -0.10
CA LYS A 93 4.43 -14.78 0.71
C LYS A 93 3.79 -16.08 0.25
N ALA A 94 2.49 -16.04 -0.06
CA ALA A 94 1.75 -17.26 -0.42
C ALA A 94 2.24 -17.90 -1.70
N THR A 95 2.68 -17.10 -2.67
CA THR A 95 3.09 -17.60 -3.98
C THR A 95 4.61 -17.58 -4.17
N ASN A 96 5.31 -16.85 -3.32
CA ASN A 96 6.75 -16.59 -3.42
C ASN A 96 7.12 -15.84 -4.70
N LYS A 97 6.17 -15.12 -5.30
CA LYS A 97 6.41 -14.35 -6.52
C LYS A 97 6.83 -12.93 -6.19
N ALA A 98 7.81 -12.44 -6.91
CA ALA A 98 8.34 -11.09 -6.73
C ALA A 98 7.49 -10.07 -7.49
N PHE A 99 7.52 -8.82 -7.02
CA PHE A 99 6.90 -7.71 -7.72
C PHE A 99 7.74 -6.45 -7.53
N GLU A 100 7.52 -5.50 -8.44
CA GLU A 100 8.01 -4.13 -8.31
C GLU A 100 6.80 -3.22 -8.32
N ASP A 101 6.87 -2.14 -7.57
CA ASP A 101 5.71 -1.29 -7.36
C ASP A 101 6.13 0.18 -7.25
N HIS A 102 5.73 0.97 -8.24
CA HIS A 102 5.81 2.43 -8.13
C HIS A 102 4.50 2.86 -7.46
N TRP A 103 4.62 3.49 -6.30
CA TRP A 103 3.43 3.78 -5.49
C TRP A 103 3.37 5.24 -5.09
N VAL A 104 2.15 5.69 -4.83
CA VAL A 104 1.87 7.00 -4.29
C VAL A 104 0.86 6.84 -3.16
N PHE A 105 1.14 7.47 -2.02
CA PHE A 105 0.15 7.67 -0.98
C PHE A 105 -0.36 9.10 -1.11
N ASP A 106 -1.67 9.26 -1.25
CA ASP A 106 -2.34 10.55 -1.22
C ASP A 106 -2.96 10.68 0.16
N ILE A 107 -2.34 11.51 1.01
CA ILE A 107 -2.67 11.59 2.42
C ILE A 107 -3.27 12.94 2.74
N THR A 108 -4.38 12.96 3.49
CA THR A 108 -4.96 14.17 4.05
C THR A 108 -4.66 14.21 5.53
N VAL A 109 -4.13 15.35 6.01
CA VAL A 109 -3.82 15.57 7.42
C VAL A 109 -4.65 16.74 7.92
N ARG A 110 -5.41 16.51 8.99
CA ARG A 110 -6.23 17.56 9.62
C ARG A 110 -6.05 17.50 11.12
N ASN A 111 -5.84 18.65 11.72
CA ASN A 111 -5.66 18.78 13.16
C ASN A 111 -4.58 17.84 13.68
N GLY A 112 -3.49 17.70 12.92
CA GLY A 112 -2.35 16.89 13.31
C GLY A 112 -2.55 15.38 13.19
N LYS A 113 -3.62 14.93 12.53
CA LYS A 113 -3.91 13.50 12.37
C LYS A 113 -4.15 13.19 10.91
N LEU A 114 -3.75 12.00 10.48
CA LEU A 114 -4.08 11.51 9.15
C LEU A 114 -5.55 11.09 9.15
N THR A 115 -6.34 11.68 8.25
CA THR A 115 -7.76 11.36 8.14
C THR A 115 -8.06 10.46 6.96
N ASN A 116 -7.27 10.54 5.90
CA ASN A 116 -7.49 9.75 4.69
C ASN A 116 -6.15 9.37 4.10
N ILE A 117 -6.06 8.14 3.64
CA ILE A 117 -4.93 7.66 2.85
C ILE A 117 -5.52 6.93 1.66
N ARG A 118 -5.15 7.35 0.45
CA ARG A 118 -5.50 6.62 -0.76
C ARG A 118 -4.20 6.19 -1.42
N GLU A 119 -4.06 4.89 -1.65
CA GLU A 119 -2.88 4.37 -2.33
C GLU A 119 -3.12 4.31 -3.83
N TYR A 120 -2.07 4.58 -4.58
CA TYR A 120 -1.99 4.32 -6.02
C TYR A 120 -0.80 3.40 -6.20
N ILE A 121 -1.05 2.17 -6.61
CA ILE A 121 -0.04 1.11 -6.67
C ILE A 121 -0.17 0.39 -8.00
N ASP A 122 0.82 -0.40 -8.33
CA ASP A 122 0.77 -1.22 -9.55
C ASP A 122 -0.10 -2.44 -9.26
N THR A 123 -1.42 -2.26 -9.43
CA THR A 123 -2.39 -3.28 -9.08
C THR A 123 -2.26 -4.51 -9.95
N GLN A 124 -1.83 -4.35 -11.20
CA GLN A 124 -1.64 -5.49 -12.09
C GLN A 124 -0.47 -6.34 -11.63
N ALA A 125 0.64 -5.72 -11.25
CA ALA A 125 1.81 -6.45 -10.77
C ALA A 125 1.48 -7.23 -9.50
N LEU A 126 0.74 -6.60 -8.58
CA LEU A 126 0.37 -7.24 -7.31
C LEU A 126 -0.61 -8.38 -7.52
N ALA A 127 -1.59 -8.18 -8.39
CA ALA A 127 -2.56 -9.24 -8.71
C ALA A 127 -1.87 -10.43 -9.36
N ARG A 128 -0.96 -10.16 -10.31
CA ARG A 128 -0.22 -11.22 -10.99
C ARG A 128 0.66 -12.00 -10.01
N ALA A 129 1.34 -11.30 -9.11
CA ALA A 129 2.18 -11.96 -8.12
C ALA A 129 1.35 -12.77 -7.11
N SER A 130 0.07 -12.43 -6.96
CA SER A 130 -0.83 -13.12 -6.04
C SER A 130 -1.49 -14.35 -6.67
N GLU A 131 -1.35 -14.56 -7.98
CA GLU A 131 -1.95 -15.72 -8.65
C GLU A 131 -1.29 -17.02 -8.21
N THR A 132 -2.12 -18.02 -7.92
CA THR A 132 -1.61 -19.35 -7.57
C THR A 132 -1.19 -20.07 -8.85
N ALA A 133 -0.43 -21.17 -8.69
CA ALA A 133 -0.02 -21.98 -9.84
C ALA A 133 -1.22 -22.52 -10.60
N VAL A 134 -2.29 -22.88 -9.89
CA VAL A 134 -3.51 -23.41 -10.52
C VAL A 134 -4.16 -22.32 -11.38
N SER A 135 -4.30 -21.10 -10.84
CA SER A 135 -4.87 -20.00 -11.59
C SER A 135 -4.03 -19.66 -12.81
N SER A 136 -2.70 -19.64 -12.65
CA SER A 136 -1.81 -19.35 -13.77
C SER A 136 -1.94 -20.40 -14.88
N THR A 137 -2.03 -21.66 -14.50
CA THR A 137 -2.21 -22.75 -15.47
C THR A 137 -3.51 -22.60 -16.25
N LEU A 138 -4.60 -22.29 -15.55
CA LEU A 138 -5.89 -22.08 -16.20
C LEU A 138 -5.84 -20.91 -17.16
N ASN A 139 -5.22 -19.82 -16.74
CA ASN A 139 -5.10 -18.64 -17.60
C ASN A 139 -4.30 -18.97 -18.86
N ALA A 140 -3.21 -19.67 -18.72
CA ALA A 140 -2.41 -20.08 -19.87
C ALA A 140 -3.21 -20.96 -20.82
N GLY A 141 -4.00 -21.85 -20.27
CA GLY A 141 -4.82 -22.75 -21.09
C GLY A 141 -5.90 -22.02 -21.87
N THR A 142 -6.46 -20.97 -21.31
CA THR A 142 -7.52 -20.23 -21.98
C THR A 142 -6.99 -19.18 -22.94
N SER A 143 -5.83 -18.58 -22.64
CA SER A 143 -5.35 -17.45 -23.43
C SER A 143 -4.73 -17.88 -24.74
N THR A 144 -4.18 -19.01 -24.79
CA THR A 144 -3.45 -19.38 -25.96
C THR A 144 -2.56 -18.26 -26.37
N GLU A 145 -2.65 -17.68 -25.93
CA GLU A 145 -1.88 -17.07 -25.92
C GLU A 145 -1.32 -16.59 -25.45
N GLY A 146 -1.27 -16.60 -25.19
CA GLY A 146 -0.70 -16.37 -24.64
C GLY A 146 -0.46 -15.81 -24.43
N SER A 147 -0.29 -15.53 -24.41
CA SER A 147 0.11 -14.99 -24.10
C SER A 147 0.03 -13.93 -24.23
N PHE A 148 -0.45 -13.29 -24.44
CA PHE A 148 -0.31 -12.36 -24.37
C PHE A 148 -0.31 -11.46 -23.70
N TYR A 149 -0.35 -11.06 -23.47
CA TYR A 149 -0.05 -10.24 -22.65
C TYR A 149 0.61 -10.61 -21.75
N GLY A 150 0.86 -10.70 -21.67
CA GLY A 150 1.48 -11.01 -20.99
C GLY A 150 2.38 -11.51 -20.87
N LYS A 151 2.77 -11.65 -21.12
CA LYS A 151 3.68 -12.01 -20.77
C LYS A 151 4.39 -11.37 -20.60
N ALA A 152 4.20 -10.96 -20.47
CA ALA A 152 4.87 -10.60 -20.11
C ALA A 152 5.05 -10.29 -19.53
#